data_9bcf3a40cd6ec3b7f1bb2f3111ce2b91
#
_entry.id   9bcf3a40cd6ec3b7f1bb2f3111ce2b91
#
_cell.length_a   1.000
_cell.length_b   1.000
_cell.length_c   1.000
_cell.angle_alpha   90.00
_cell.angle_beta   90.00
_cell.angle_gamma   90.00
#
_symmetry.space_group_name_H-M   'P 1'
#
loop_
_entity.id
_entity.type
_entity.pdbx_description
1 polymer ?
#
loop_
_entity_poly.entity_id
_entity_poly.type
_entity_poly.pdbx_seq_one_letter_code
_entity_poly.pdbx_strand_id
1 'polypeptide(L)'
;MTGRSIFNFILKSVFLGVAVAALLLVFLPDLRQGKGLTQGFFNSPSVSASRESYFTALSRSAPAVVNIYSVSIENGSGLFRNQSRGRTNLGSGVIMTENGYLLTCHHVVADADSIYVAVQDGRILEAQIVGTDPLTDLAVLKVTADNLHIIPQVAEPDTHVGDVVMAIGNPFDLGQTITQGIVSRAGRNGLSNYVDFIQTDAVLNQGNSGGALVDSNGILLGITNANFQVLDSNNRARNVDGINFAVPYELAKRVMDEIISNGRVVRGQLGFVGGENRNRPGIDVSAVAKGSPADIAGIRPGDIIVAIDGVRLESASKTLDMIAETEPGTELEIEISRDGRSITITATVAELRAGQ
;
A
#
# COMPACT_ATOMS: atom_id res chain seq x y z
N MET A 1 75.84 53.75 5.97
CA MET A 1 75.89 52.36 5.48
C MET A 1 76.27 52.38 4.00
N THR A 2 77.42 51.83 3.64
CA THR A 2 77.84 51.82 2.25
C THR A 2 77.01 50.89 1.40
N GLY A 3 76.72 51.31 0.14
CA GLY A 3 75.82 50.53 -0.77
C GLY A 3 76.17 49.03 -0.92
N ARG A 4 77.41 48.69 -0.64
CA ARG A 4 77.96 47.32 -0.67
C ARG A 4 77.40 46.47 0.52
N SER A 5 77.11 47.10 1.65
CA SER A 5 76.55 46.42 2.81
C SER A 5 75.07 46.08 2.60
N ILE A 6 74.30 46.96 1.97
CA ILE A 6 72.87 46.75 1.63
C ILE A 6 72.76 45.68 0.56
N PHE A 7 73.58 45.71 -0.45
CA PHE A 7 73.60 44.70 -1.50
C PHE A 7 73.95 43.29 -0.98
N ASN A 8 74.92 43.15 -0.09
CA ASN A 8 75.26 41.88 0.53
C ASN A 8 74.14 41.39 1.47
N PHE A 9 73.41 42.27 2.14
CA PHE A 9 72.23 41.90 2.97
C PHE A 9 71.13 41.38 2.11
N ILE A 10 70.75 42.05 1.02
CA ILE A 10 69.73 41.62 0.08
C ILE A 10 70.09 40.24 -0.55
N LEU A 11 71.35 40.10 -1.00
CA LEU A 11 71.81 38.86 -1.60
C LEU A 11 71.75 37.69 -0.65
N LYS A 12 72.13 37.87 0.61
CA LYS A 12 71.99 36.83 1.66
C LYS A 12 70.55 36.46 1.96
N SER A 13 69.69 37.46 1.98
CA SER A 13 68.26 37.23 2.22
C SER A 13 67.55 36.47 1.08
N VAL A 14 67.91 36.81 -0.17
CA VAL A 14 67.45 36.07 -1.36
C VAL A 14 67.97 34.63 -1.36
N PHE A 15 69.31 34.45 -1.07
CA PHE A 15 69.83 33.10 -0.97
C PHE A 15 69.21 32.26 0.10
N LEU A 16 68.96 32.86 1.27
CA LEU A 16 68.23 32.18 2.37
C LEU A 16 66.82 31.82 1.95
N GLY A 17 66.05 32.69 1.29
CA GLY A 17 64.71 32.46 0.80
C GLY A 17 64.64 31.31 -0.22
N VAL A 18 65.63 31.30 -1.18
CA VAL A 18 65.69 30.21 -2.18
C VAL A 18 66.06 28.88 -1.51
N ALA A 19 66.96 28.88 -0.52
CA ALA A 19 67.37 27.69 0.19
C ALA A 19 66.17 27.11 1.00
N VAL A 20 65.37 27.98 1.65
CA VAL A 20 64.16 27.58 2.37
C VAL A 20 63.10 27.05 1.40
N ALA A 21 62.93 27.72 0.25
CA ALA A 21 61.98 27.25 -0.76
C ALA A 21 62.37 25.88 -1.35
N ALA A 22 63.66 25.67 -1.61
CA ALA A 22 64.17 24.39 -2.08
C ALA A 22 63.99 23.28 -1.02
N LEU A 23 64.25 23.61 0.24
CA LEU A 23 64.06 22.68 1.35
C LEU A 23 62.56 22.28 1.54
N LEU A 24 61.66 23.26 1.41
CA LEU A 24 60.23 23.01 1.42
C LEU A 24 59.80 22.12 0.25
N LEU A 25 60.34 22.32 -0.97
CA LEU A 25 60.06 21.49 -2.14
C LEU A 25 60.59 20.05 -2.01
N VAL A 26 61.68 19.85 -1.24
CA VAL A 26 62.25 18.52 -0.99
C VAL A 26 61.48 17.76 0.10
N PHE A 27 61.12 18.45 1.19
CA PHE A 27 60.48 17.82 2.35
C PHE A 27 58.95 17.80 2.30
N LEU A 28 58.32 18.60 1.40
CA LEU A 28 56.87 18.63 1.20
C LEU A 28 56.55 18.26 -0.26
N PRO A 29 56.44 16.96 -0.57
CA PRO A 29 56.19 16.48 -1.93
C PRO A 29 54.88 16.99 -2.54
N ASP A 30 53.90 17.38 -1.72
CA ASP A 30 52.61 17.94 -2.16
C ASP A 30 52.78 19.32 -2.83
N LEU A 31 53.77 20.12 -2.43
CA LEU A 31 54.07 21.40 -3.07
C LEU A 31 54.68 21.21 -4.48
N ARG A 32 55.40 20.11 -4.70
CA ARG A 32 55.99 19.76 -6.00
C ARG A 32 54.93 19.29 -7.01
N GLN A 33 53.78 18.79 -6.52
CA GLN A 33 52.66 18.33 -7.36
C GLN A 33 51.63 19.43 -7.65
N GLY A 34 51.94 20.70 -7.31
CA GLY A 34 51.04 21.84 -7.57
C GLY A 34 49.83 21.89 -6.66
N LYS A 35 49.76 21.04 -5.61
CA LYS A 35 48.75 21.13 -4.59
C LYS A 35 49.12 22.22 -3.61
N GLY A 36 48.63 23.44 -3.83
CA GLY A 36 48.94 24.59 -2.99
C GLY A 36 48.60 24.34 -1.52
N LEU A 37 49.38 24.93 -0.59
CA LEU A 37 49.14 24.89 0.87
C LEU A 37 47.72 25.34 1.28
N THR A 38 47.04 26.03 0.40
CA THR A 38 45.68 26.51 0.59
C THR A 38 44.61 25.42 0.40
N GLN A 39 44.92 24.30 -0.32
CA GLN A 39 43.92 23.20 -0.49
C GLN A 39 43.65 22.42 0.78
N GLY A 40 44.60 22.41 1.73
CA GLY A 40 44.39 21.76 3.03
C GLY A 40 43.54 22.59 4.02
N PHE A 41 43.52 23.91 3.88
CA PHE A 41 42.78 24.82 4.75
C PHE A 41 41.39 25.17 4.23
N PHE A 42 41.11 24.98 2.94
CA PHE A 42 39.81 25.21 2.29
C PHE A 42 39.17 23.95 1.69
N ASN A 43 39.70 22.77 1.98
CA ASN A 43 38.90 21.57 1.85
C ASN A 43 37.82 21.67 2.91
N SER A 44 36.70 22.37 2.61
CA SER A 44 35.43 21.93 3.13
C SER A 44 35.39 20.43 2.84
N PRO A 45 35.22 19.57 3.86
CA PRO A 45 34.93 18.19 3.56
C PRO A 45 33.82 18.27 2.53
N SER A 46 34.05 17.76 1.32
CA SER A 46 32.94 17.40 0.46
C SER A 46 32.20 16.36 1.28
N VAL A 47 31.26 16.82 2.09
CA VAL A 47 30.24 15.99 2.65
C VAL A 47 29.45 15.55 1.43
N SER A 48 29.97 14.55 0.72
CA SER A 48 29.10 13.60 0.05
C SER A 48 28.40 12.87 1.20
N ALA A 49 27.61 13.61 1.98
CA ALA A 49 26.57 13.03 2.78
C ALA A 49 25.86 12.11 1.79
N SER A 50 25.95 10.82 2.02
CA SER A 50 25.15 9.84 1.32
C SER A 50 23.73 10.37 1.39
N ARG A 51 23.27 10.97 0.28
CA ARG A 51 21.93 11.55 0.24
C ARG A 51 21.00 10.36 0.20
N GLU A 52 20.38 10.05 1.32
CA GLU A 52 19.31 9.05 1.34
C GLU A 52 18.19 9.57 0.44
N SER A 53 17.93 8.87 -0.64
CA SER A 53 16.93 9.27 -1.62
C SER A 53 16.26 8.04 -2.19
N TYR A 54 14.96 8.04 -2.16
CA TYR A 54 14.13 7.00 -2.78
C TYR A 54 13.87 7.25 -4.28
N PHE A 55 14.58 8.21 -4.89
CA PHE A 55 14.38 8.58 -6.28
C PHE A 55 14.46 7.36 -7.23
N THR A 56 15.43 6.46 -7.02
CA THR A 56 15.58 5.26 -7.86
C THR A 56 14.41 4.30 -7.74
N ALA A 57 13.87 4.11 -6.55
CA ALA A 57 12.69 3.31 -6.29
C ALA A 57 11.45 3.94 -6.96
N LEU A 58 11.24 5.23 -6.71
CA LEU A 58 10.09 5.98 -7.21
C LEU A 58 10.11 6.16 -8.74
N SER A 59 11.29 6.30 -9.35
CA SER A 59 11.39 6.39 -10.82
C SER A 59 10.89 5.13 -11.54
N ARG A 60 10.82 3.99 -10.85
CA ARG A 60 10.30 2.72 -11.38
C ARG A 60 8.81 2.53 -11.06
N SER A 61 8.37 2.96 -9.88
CA SER A 61 7.00 2.72 -9.41
C SER A 61 6.03 3.85 -9.76
N ALA A 62 6.45 5.10 -9.63
CA ALA A 62 5.57 6.25 -9.83
C ALA A 62 4.92 6.32 -11.23
N PRO A 63 5.61 5.99 -12.35
CA PRO A 63 4.98 6.01 -13.67
C PRO A 63 3.81 5.02 -13.83
N ALA A 64 3.74 3.98 -12.99
CA ALA A 64 2.66 3.00 -13.01
C ALA A 64 1.41 3.44 -12.23
N VAL A 65 1.51 4.54 -11.46
CA VAL A 65 0.36 5.09 -10.72
C VAL A 65 -0.30 6.18 -11.55
N VAL A 66 -1.60 6.05 -11.75
CA VAL A 66 -2.42 6.87 -12.65
C VAL A 66 -3.49 7.64 -11.88
N ASN A 67 -4.02 8.69 -12.50
CA ASN A 67 -5.17 9.42 -11.98
C ASN A 67 -6.45 8.84 -12.55
N ILE A 68 -7.47 8.68 -11.72
CA ILE A 68 -8.79 8.19 -12.13
C ILE A 68 -9.81 9.31 -11.95
N TYR A 69 -10.55 9.59 -13.02
CA TYR A 69 -11.68 10.47 -13.05
C TYR A 69 -12.92 9.65 -13.33
N SER A 70 -13.79 9.48 -12.34
CA SER A 70 -15.09 8.83 -12.51
C SER A 70 -16.19 9.88 -12.59
N VAL A 71 -16.93 9.85 -13.67
CA VAL A 71 -17.99 10.81 -13.97
C VAL A 71 -19.34 10.14 -13.80
N SER A 72 -20.20 10.71 -12.96
CA SER A 72 -21.60 10.30 -12.80
C SER A 72 -22.54 11.44 -13.19
N ILE A 73 -23.65 11.11 -13.83
CA ILE A 73 -24.65 12.06 -14.31
C ILE A 73 -25.87 11.97 -13.39
N GLU A 74 -25.98 12.90 -12.47
CA GLU A 74 -27.19 13.01 -11.63
C GLU A 74 -28.30 13.70 -12.43
N ASN A 75 -29.37 12.97 -12.73
CA ASN A 75 -30.59 13.55 -13.30
C ASN A 75 -31.36 14.29 -12.19
N GLY A 76 -31.57 15.59 -12.39
CA GLY A 76 -32.33 16.42 -11.46
C GLY A 76 -33.72 15.83 -11.17
N SER A 77 -34.10 15.74 -9.90
CA SER A 77 -35.43 15.32 -9.45
C SER A 77 -36.36 16.52 -9.19
N GLY A 78 -37.66 16.35 -9.40
CA GLY A 78 -38.68 17.38 -9.12
C GLY A 78 -38.72 18.51 -10.17
N LEU A 79 -38.81 19.77 -9.71
CA LEU A 79 -38.92 20.97 -10.55
C LEU A 79 -37.70 21.24 -11.46
N PHE A 80 -36.56 20.57 -11.18
CA PHE A 80 -35.30 20.70 -11.93
C PHE A 80 -35.02 19.49 -12.84
N ARG A 81 -36.01 18.77 -13.27
CA ARG A 81 -35.92 17.51 -14.06
C ARG A 81 -35.10 17.64 -15.38
N ASN A 82 -34.81 18.84 -15.83
CA ASN A 82 -34.04 19.11 -17.07
C ASN A 82 -32.59 19.57 -16.80
N GLN A 83 -32.10 19.53 -15.55
CA GLN A 83 -30.73 19.87 -15.26
C GLN A 83 -29.96 18.61 -14.85
N SER A 84 -29.23 18.00 -15.77
CA SER A 84 -28.23 16.99 -15.48
C SER A 84 -27.01 17.70 -14.89
N ARG A 85 -26.57 17.29 -13.70
CA ARG A 85 -25.30 17.72 -13.11
C ARG A 85 -24.32 16.57 -13.18
N GLY A 86 -23.22 16.76 -13.90
CA GLY A 86 -22.10 15.85 -13.83
C GLY A 86 -21.36 16.02 -12.49
N ARG A 87 -21.12 14.93 -11.80
CA ARG A 87 -20.24 14.88 -10.64
C ARG A 87 -19.00 14.08 -11.04
N THR A 88 -17.82 14.63 -10.76
CA THR A 88 -16.54 13.92 -10.97
C THR A 88 -15.95 13.55 -9.63
N ASN A 89 -15.74 12.26 -9.40
CA ASN A 89 -14.95 11.79 -8.30
C ASN A 89 -13.50 11.59 -8.76
N LEU A 90 -12.58 11.81 -7.83
CA LEU A 90 -11.14 11.73 -8.07
C LEU A 90 -10.57 10.56 -7.26
N GLY A 91 -9.66 9.82 -7.88
CA GLY A 91 -8.90 8.76 -7.25
C GLY A 91 -7.62 8.46 -7.98
N SER A 92 -6.94 7.47 -7.53
CA SER A 92 -5.73 6.93 -8.14
C SER A 92 -5.95 5.49 -8.58
N GLY A 93 -5.07 4.97 -9.42
CA GLY A 93 -5.04 3.58 -9.83
C GLY A 93 -3.63 3.11 -10.05
N VAL A 94 -3.43 1.81 -10.05
CA VAL A 94 -2.13 1.16 -10.25
C VAL A 94 -2.21 0.26 -11.47
N ILE A 95 -1.35 0.46 -12.46
CA ILE A 95 -1.24 -0.40 -13.64
C ILE A 95 -0.52 -1.68 -13.22
N MET A 96 -1.24 -2.81 -13.29
CA MET A 96 -0.77 -4.10 -12.79
C MET A 96 -0.19 -4.99 -13.89
N THR A 97 -0.63 -4.80 -15.15
CA THR A 97 -0.29 -5.70 -16.26
C THR A 97 -0.06 -4.96 -17.57
N GLU A 98 0.77 -5.52 -18.46
CA GLU A 98 1.07 -4.98 -19.80
C GLU A 98 -0.16 -4.84 -20.70
N ASN A 99 -1.10 -5.76 -20.52
CA ASN A 99 -2.35 -5.72 -21.28
C ASN A 99 -3.38 -4.75 -20.71
N GLY A 100 -3.02 -3.90 -19.73
CA GLY A 100 -3.81 -2.76 -19.28
C GLY A 100 -4.86 -3.05 -18.22
N TYR A 101 -4.68 -4.06 -17.36
CA TYR A 101 -5.45 -4.18 -16.13
C TYR A 101 -4.89 -3.28 -15.05
N LEU A 102 -5.80 -2.56 -14.36
CA LEU A 102 -5.48 -1.66 -13.25
C LEU A 102 -6.28 -2.06 -12.02
N LEU A 103 -5.68 -1.83 -10.85
CA LEU A 103 -6.37 -1.85 -9.57
C LEU A 103 -6.66 -0.42 -9.10
N THR A 104 -7.83 -0.25 -8.49
CA THR A 104 -8.24 0.97 -7.78
C THR A 104 -9.19 0.60 -6.63
N CYS A 105 -9.65 1.58 -5.85
CA CYS A 105 -10.72 1.37 -4.87
C CYS A 105 -12.10 1.31 -5.52
N HIS A 106 -12.97 0.44 -5.00
CA HIS A 106 -14.36 0.34 -5.44
C HIS A 106 -15.11 1.69 -5.30
N HIS A 107 -14.98 2.36 -4.15
CA HIS A 107 -15.66 3.64 -3.91
C HIS A 107 -15.23 4.76 -4.87
N VAL A 108 -14.07 4.64 -5.53
CA VAL A 108 -13.63 5.61 -6.55
C VAL A 108 -14.46 5.51 -7.82
N VAL A 109 -14.91 4.30 -8.17
CA VAL A 109 -15.62 4.01 -9.43
C VAL A 109 -17.08 3.63 -9.24
N ALA A 110 -17.54 3.57 -7.99
CA ALA A 110 -18.93 3.31 -7.68
C ALA A 110 -19.83 4.38 -8.33
N ASP A 111 -20.93 3.93 -8.92
CA ASP A 111 -21.94 4.80 -9.58
C ASP A 111 -21.40 5.65 -10.74
N ALA A 112 -20.25 5.30 -11.33
CA ALA A 112 -19.68 6.01 -12.46
C ALA A 112 -20.36 5.59 -13.79
N ASP A 113 -20.82 6.56 -14.55
CA ASP A 113 -21.30 6.35 -15.94
C ASP A 113 -20.13 6.25 -16.94
N SER A 114 -19.00 6.91 -16.64
CA SER A 114 -17.78 6.89 -17.45
C SER A 114 -16.55 7.03 -16.57
N ILE A 115 -15.47 6.34 -16.94
CA ILE A 115 -14.21 6.36 -16.21
C ILE A 115 -13.07 6.70 -17.17
N TYR A 116 -12.27 7.69 -16.79
CA TYR A 116 -11.09 8.11 -17.53
C TYR A 116 -9.85 7.93 -16.65
N VAL A 117 -8.80 7.42 -17.26
CA VAL A 117 -7.49 7.18 -16.65
C VAL A 117 -6.47 8.08 -17.30
N ALA A 118 -5.88 9.00 -16.55
CA ALA A 118 -4.77 9.82 -17.01
C ALA A 118 -3.44 9.18 -16.59
N VAL A 119 -2.66 8.77 -17.59
CA VAL A 119 -1.31 8.19 -17.41
C VAL A 119 -0.27 9.30 -17.29
N GLN A 120 0.86 9.00 -16.70
CA GLN A 120 1.91 10.00 -16.39
C GLN A 120 2.58 10.58 -17.67
N ASP A 121 2.44 9.94 -18.82
CA ASP A 121 2.92 10.43 -20.11
C ASP A 121 1.98 11.45 -20.79
N GLY A 122 0.86 11.79 -20.14
CA GLY A 122 -0.12 12.77 -20.60
C GLY A 122 -1.29 12.20 -21.42
N ARG A 123 -1.31 10.88 -21.68
CA ARG A 123 -2.48 10.24 -22.35
C ARG A 123 -3.66 10.14 -21.38
N ILE A 124 -4.86 10.35 -21.89
CA ILE A 124 -6.13 10.09 -21.20
C ILE A 124 -6.80 8.93 -21.91
N LEU A 125 -7.08 7.86 -21.18
CA LEU A 125 -7.63 6.61 -21.68
C LEU A 125 -9.01 6.39 -21.07
N GLU A 126 -9.96 5.94 -21.88
CA GLU A 126 -11.24 5.44 -21.36
C GLU A 126 -11.02 4.07 -20.73
N ALA A 127 -11.59 3.84 -19.56
CA ALA A 127 -11.48 2.60 -18.84
C ALA A 127 -12.85 1.91 -18.67
N GLN A 128 -12.84 0.59 -18.71
CA GLN A 128 -14.00 -0.25 -18.46
C GLN A 128 -13.84 -0.96 -17.11
N ILE A 129 -14.93 -1.06 -16.33
CA ILE A 129 -14.95 -1.87 -15.12
C ILE A 129 -15.02 -3.33 -15.54
N VAL A 130 -14.03 -4.13 -15.11
CA VAL A 130 -14.03 -5.60 -15.29
C VAL A 130 -14.87 -6.24 -14.18
N GLY A 131 -14.72 -5.75 -12.96
CA GLY A 131 -15.52 -6.15 -11.82
C GLY A 131 -15.09 -5.40 -10.57
N THR A 132 -15.87 -5.57 -9.51
CA THR A 132 -15.64 -4.90 -8.22
C THR A 132 -15.82 -5.86 -7.07
N ASP A 133 -15.17 -5.57 -5.96
CA ASP A 133 -15.31 -6.25 -4.69
C ASP A 133 -15.54 -5.25 -3.54
N PRO A 134 -16.79 -4.99 -3.18
CA PRO A 134 -17.11 -4.04 -2.11
C PRO A 134 -16.57 -4.43 -0.74
N LEU A 135 -16.30 -5.72 -0.48
CA LEU A 135 -15.81 -6.19 0.82
C LEU A 135 -14.35 -5.80 1.08
N THR A 136 -13.54 -5.79 0.03
CA THR A 136 -12.14 -5.33 0.08
C THR A 136 -12.00 -3.88 -0.36
N ASP A 137 -13.09 -3.26 -0.83
CA ASP A 137 -13.11 -1.94 -1.47
C ASP A 137 -12.16 -1.85 -2.68
N LEU A 138 -12.09 -2.92 -3.49
CA LEU A 138 -11.28 -2.98 -4.70
C LEU A 138 -12.14 -3.00 -5.97
N ALA A 139 -11.56 -2.47 -7.04
CA ALA A 139 -12.09 -2.56 -8.40
C ALA A 139 -10.97 -2.84 -9.40
N VAL A 140 -11.29 -3.65 -10.41
CA VAL A 140 -10.42 -3.92 -11.55
C VAL A 140 -10.94 -3.16 -12.77
N LEU A 141 -10.08 -2.34 -13.33
CA LEU A 141 -10.35 -1.61 -14.57
C LEU A 141 -9.52 -2.18 -15.71
N LYS A 142 -9.99 -1.95 -16.93
CA LYS A 142 -9.31 -2.31 -18.18
C LYS A 142 -9.20 -1.09 -19.08
N VAL A 143 -7.97 -0.78 -19.49
CA VAL A 143 -7.69 0.19 -20.55
C VAL A 143 -7.04 -0.52 -21.73
N THR A 144 -7.16 0.09 -22.93
CA THR A 144 -6.48 -0.38 -24.14
C THR A 144 -5.45 0.66 -24.54
N ALA A 145 -4.18 0.35 -24.31
CA ALA A 145 -3.06 1.19 -24.72
C ALA A 145 -1.76 0.38 -24.74
N ASP A 146 -0.83 0.80 -25.60
CA ASP A 146 0.51 0.24 -25.67
C ASP A 146 1.47 1.00 -24.76
N ASN A 147 2.60 0.39 -24.42
CA ASN A 147 3.69 0.98 -23.64
C ASN A 147 3.23 1.53 -22.28
N LEU A 148 2.47 0.74 -21.55
CA LEU A 148 2.09 1.04 -20.17
C LEU A 148 3.22 0.71 -19.22
N HIS A 149 3.49 1.61 -18.27
CA HIS A 149 4.40 1.31 -17.15
C HIS A 149 3.69 0.44 -16.13
N ILE A 150 4.29 -0.72 -15.82
CA ILE A 150 3.76 -1.66 -14.83
C ILE A 150 4.45 -1.42 -13.50
N ILE A 151 3.68 -1.49 -12.42
CA ILE A 151 4.23 -1.40 -11.07
C ILE A 151 5.19 -2.56 -10.80
N PRO A 152 6.38 -2.33 -10.22
CA PRO A 152 7.22 -3.42 -9.75
C PRO A 152 6.51 -4.22 -8.66
N GLN A 153 6.44 -5.55 -8.84
CA GLN A 153 5.72 -6.45 -7.95
C GLN A 153 6.47 -7.76 -7.79
N VAL A 154 6.34 -8.39 -6.62
CA VAL A 154 6.86 -9.72 -6.29
C VAL A 154 5.71 -10.56 -5.72
N ALA A 155 5.80 -11.88 -5.83
CA ALA A 155 4.68 -12.76 -5.44
C ALA A 155 4.31 -12.61 -3.96
N GLU A 156 5.30 -12.53 -3.08
CA GLU A 156 5.15 -12.44 -1.63
C GLU A 156 6.06 -11.30 -1.13
N PRO A 157 5.57 -10.06 -1.06
CA PRO A 157 6.35 -8.96 -0.53
C PRO A 157 6.53 -9.12 0.98
N ASP A 158 7.78 -9.14 1.42
CA ASP A 158 8.12 -9.22 2.84
C ASP A 158 7.87 -7.86 3.51
N THR A 159 6.90 -7.80 4.42
CA THR A 159 6.42 -6.55 5.02
C THR A 159 6.46 -6.65 6.55
N HIS A 160 7.30 -5.81 7.18
CA HIS A 160 7.46 -5.77 8.62
C HIS A 160 7.09 -4.41 9.22
N VAL A 161 6.62 -4.43 10.46
CA VAL A 161 6.42 -3.19 11.24
C VAL A 161 7.75 -2.44 11.39
N GLY A 162 7.75 -1.17 11.02
CA GLY A 162 8.94 -0.32 11.01
C GLY A 162 9.57 -0.15 9.62
N ASP A 163 9.18 -0.92 8.62
CA ASP A 163 9.67 -0.74 7.24
C ASP A 163 9.24 0.61 6.69
N VAL A 164 10.16 1.28 6.00
CA VAL A 164 9.87 2.54 5.31
C VAL A 164 9.00 2.27 4.10
N VAL A 165 7.90 3.00 3.99
CA VAL A 165 6.97 2.92 2.87
C VAL A 165 6.68 4.29 2.27
N MET A 166 6.30 4.29 1.00
CA MET A 166 5.89 5.49 0.26
C MET A 166 4.52 5.26 -0.37
N ALA A 167 3.62 6.19 -0.11
CA ALA A 167 2.31 6.19 -0.76
C ALA A 167 2.36 7.12 -1.98
N ILE A 168 1.91 6.63 -3.13
CA ILE A 168 1.91 7.32 -4.42
C ILE A 168 0.47 7.46 -4.89
N GLY A 169 0.04 8.70 -5.14
CA GLY A 169 -1.31 8.99 -5.62
C GLY A 169 -1.43 10.42 -6.15
N ASN A 170 -2.67 10.87 -6.41
CA ASN A 170 -2.95 12.23 -6.88
C ASN A 170 -3.99 12.91 -5.97
N PRO A 171 -3.59 13.42 -4.80
CA PRO A 171 -4.51 14.07 -3.90
C PRO A 171 -5.03 15.39 -4.51
N PHE A 172 -6.34 15.62 -4.44
CA PHE A 172 -6.99 16.85 -4.86
C PHE A 172 -6.71 17.29 -6.32
N ASP A 173 -6.29 16.37 -7.19
CA ASP A 173 -5.89 16.68 -8.58
C ASP A 173 -4.75 17.73 -8.69
N LEU A 174 -3.88 17.77 -7.69
CA LEU A 174 -2.72 18.67 -7.67
C LEU A 174 -1.50 18.11 -8.41
N GLY A 175 -1.65 16.96 -9.04
CA GLY A 175 -0.58 16.18 -9.66
C GLY A 175 -0.10 15.05 -8.76
N GLN A 176 0.69 14.14 -9.34
CA GLN A 176 1.20 12.99 -8.61
C GLN A 176 2.00 13.43 -7.38
N THR A 177 1.61 12.92 -6.23
CA THR A 177 2.19 13.26 -4.94
C THR A 177 2.67 11.98 -4.26
N ILE A 178 3.80 12.09 -3.58
CA ILE A 178 4.41 10.99 -2.83
C ILE A 178 4.54 11.42 -1.38
N THR A 179 4.03 10.58 -0.48
CA THR A 179 4.21 10.75 0.96
C THR A 179 4.98 9.57 1.53
N GLN A 180 5.80 9.81 2.54
CA GLN A 180 6.61 8.80 3.21
C GLN A 180 6.07 8.53 4.60
N GLY A 181 6.18 7.31 5.05
CA GLY A 181 5.91 6.85 6.39
C GLY A 181 6.56 5.50 6.65
N ILE A 182 6.04 4.80 7.64
CA ILE A 182 6.44 3.43 7.97
C ILE A 182 5.23 2.51 7.99
N VAL A 183 5.47 1.21 7.94
CA VAL A 183 4.46 0.22 8.32
C VAL A 183 4.27 0.31 9.83
N SER A 184 3.15 0.86 10.26
CA SER A 184 2.80 1.00 11.68
C SER A 184 2.23 -0.31 12.24
N ARG A 185 1.57 -1.11 11.41
CA ARG A 185 1.01 -2.43 11.71
C ARG A 185 0.79 -3.22 10.44
N ALA A 186 1.10 -4.51 10.48
CA ALA A 186 0.73 -5.49 9.46
C ALA A 186 -0.15 -6.57 10.09
N GLY A 187 -1.07 -7.13 9.31
CA GLY A 187 -2.03 -8.14 9.75
C GLY A 187 -3.31 -7.58 10.33
N ARG A 188 -4.16 -8.46 10.85
CA ARG A 188 -5.55 -8.15 11.20
C ARG A 188 -5.66 -7.10 12.30
N ASN A 189 -6.41 -6.05 12.02
CA ASN A 189 -6.62 -4.91 12.92
C ASN A 189 -8.06 -4.79 13.45
N GLY A 190 -8.94 -5.74 13.08
CA GLY A 190 -10.34 -5.75 13.51
C GLY A 190 -11.25 -4.72 12.81
N LEU A 191 -10.75 -4.02 11.79
CA LEU A 191 -11.51 -3.04 11.01
C LEU A 191 -12.39 -3.72 9.96
N SER A 192 -11.97 -4.89 9.48
CA SER A 192 -12.71 -5.72 8.53
C SER A 192 -12.58 -7.19 8.94
N ASN A 193 -13.58 -7.98 8.59
CA ASN A 193 -13.53 -9.43 8.77
C ASN A 193 -12.76 -10.12 7.63
N TYR A 194 -12.51 -9.41 6.52
CA TYR A 194 -11.97 -9.97 5.27
C TYR A 194 -10.70 -9.30 4.78
N VAL A 195 -10.21 -8.25 5.47
CA VAL A 195 -9.02 -7.51 5.05
C VAL A 195 -8.06 -7.33 6.20
N ASP A 196 -6.86 -7.84 6.04
CA ASP A 196 -5.72 -7.62 6.90
C ASP A 196 -4.96 -6.39 6.41
N PHE A 197 -5.47 -5.20 6.70
CA PHE A 197 -4.89 -3.94 6.21
C PHE A 197 -3.44 -3.74 6.69
N ILE A 198 -2.60 -3.24 5.79
CA ILE A 198 -1.34 -2.58 6.18
C ILE A 198 -1.71 -1.20 6.72
N GLN A 199 -1.37 -0.95 7.99
CA GLN A 199 -1.50 0.38 8.58
C GLN A 199 -0.18 1.13 8.41
N THR A 200 -0.27 2.41 8.00
CA THR A 200 0.88 3.31 7.83
C THR A 200 0.56 4.71 8.35
N ASP A 201 1.60 5.44 8.74
CA ASP A 201 1.53 6.87 9.05
C ASP A 201 1.87 7.78 7.84
N ALA A 202 2.19 7.17 6.68
CA ALA A 202 2.27 7.90 5.41
C ALA A 202 0.95 8.63 5.14
N VAL A 203 1.01 9.94 4.93
CA VAL A 203 -0.20 10.78 4.81
C VAL A 203 -0.99 10.42 3.57
N LEU A 204 -2.25 10.03 3.76
CA LEU A 204 -3.22 9.83 2.69
C LEU A 204 -4.33 10.88 2.76
N ASN A 205 -4.69 11.43 1.61
CA ASN A 205 -5.77 12.40 1.45
C ASN A 205 -6.72 11.93 0.35
N GLN A 206 -7.88 12.60 0.25
CA GLN A 206 -8.82 12.36 -0.84
C GLN A 206 -8.11 12.47 -2.20
N GLY A 207 -8.26 11.45 -3.04
CA GLY A 207 -7.57 11.30 -4.32
C GLY A 207 -6.41 10.30 -4.29
N ASN A 208 -5.84 9.98 -3.11
CA ASN A 208 -4.85 8.91 -2.98
C ASN A 208 -5.46 7.51 -2.98
N SER A 209 -6.78 7.37 -2.71
CA SER A 209 -7.48 6.08 -2.76
C SER A 209 -7.27 5.37 -4.10
N GLY A 210 -6.90 4.10 -4.05
CA GLY A 210 -6.58 3.29 -5.21
C GLY A 210 -5.15 3.43 -5.72
N GLY A 211 -4.33 4.30 -5.12
CA GLY A 211 -2.90 4.45 -5.42
C GLY A 211 -2.05 3.33 -4.86
N ALA A 212 -0.74 3.46 -5.00
CA ALA A 212 0.22 2.45 -4.56
C ALA A 212 0.82 2.79 -3.19
N LEU A 213 0.93 1.79 -2.32
CA LEU A 213 1.87 1.77 -1.21
C LEU A 213 3.05 0.91 -1.64
N VAL A 214 4.27 1.48 -1.67
CA VAL A 214 5.48 0.78 -2.10
C VAL A 214 6.55 0.78 -0.99
N ASP A 215 7.44 -0.20 -1.01
CA ASP A 215 8.60 -0.26 -0.13
C ASP A 215 9.72 0.72 -0.56
N SER A 216 10.83 0.71 0.17
CA SER A 216 12.02 1.51 -0.13
C SER A 216 12.72 1.14 -1.45
N ASN A 217 12.38 0.00 -2.07
CA ASN A 217 12.85 -0.45 -3.37
C ASN A 217 11.87 -0.12 -4.51
N GLY A 218 10.67 0.38 -4.18
CA GLY A 218 9.60 0.67 -5.13
C GLY A 218 8.75 -0.56 -5.48
N ILE A 219 8.80 -1.63 -4.70
CA ILE A 219 7.97 -2.83 -4.85
C ILE A 219 6.59 -2.55 -4.25
N LEU A 220 5.54 -2.92 -4.95
CA LEU A 220 4.15 -2.78 -4.48
C LEU A 220 3.89 -3.64 -3.25
N LEU A 221 3.50 -3.00 -2.15
CA LEU A 221 3.07 -3.65 -0.90
C LEU A 221 1.55 -3.68 -0.76
N GLY A 222 0.85 -2.72 -1.37
CA GLY A 222 -0.61 -2.67 -1.28
C GLY A 222 -1.24 -1.51 -2.04
N ILE A 223 -2.57 -1.52 -2.06
CA ILE A 223 -3.40 -0.48 -2.67
C ILE A 223 -3.92 0.45 -1.56
N THR A 224 -3.60 1.75 -1.67
CA THR A 224 -3.94 2.75 -0.65
C THR A 224 -5.45 2.98 -0.56
N ASN A 225 -5.97 3.05 0.66
CA ASN A 225 -7.37 3.36 0.95
C ASN A 225 -7.42 4.56 1.91
N ALA A 226 -7.74 5.73 1.40
CA ALA A 226 -7.80 7.00 2.14
C ALA A 226 -9.19 7.27 2.76
N ASN A 227 -10.11 6.31 2.72
CA ASN A 227 -11.50 6.50 3.16
C ASN A 227 -11.76 6.04 4.60
N PHE A 228 -10.69 5.74 5.36
CA PHE A 228 -10.86 5.30 6.75
C PHE A 228 -11.25 6.47 7.64
N GLN A 229 -12.37 6.31 8.33
CA GLN A 229 -12.89 7.30 9.26
C GLN A 229 -13.27 6.63 10.59
N VAL A 230 -12.98 7.31 11.68
CA VAL A 230 -13.42 6.91 13.03
C VAL A 230 -14.65 7.74 13.41
N LEU A 231 -15.63 7.11 14.03
CA LEU A 231 -16.75 7.83 14.59
C LEU A 231 -16.33 8.44 15.94
N ASP A 232 -16.51 9.75 16.10
CA ASP A 232 -16.32 10.41 17.38
C ASP A 232 -17.47 10.11 18.35
N SER A 233 -17.35 10.59 19.59
CA SER A 233 -18.39 10.41 20.64
C SER A 233 -19.77 10.96 20.25
N ASN A 234 -19.87 11.77 19.21
CA ASN A 234 -21.09 12.34 18.66
C ASN A 234 -21.57 11.61 17.39
N ASN A 235 -21.01 10.44 17.09
CA ASN A 235 -21.29 9.63 15.90
C ASN A 235 -20.96 10.37 14.57
N ARG A 236 -19.97 11.27 14.57
CA ARG A 236 -19.52 11.99 13.39
C ARG A 236 -18.25 11.34 12.87
N ALA A 237 -18.21 11.08 11.57
CA ALA A 237 -17.03 10.57 10.90
C ALA A 237 -15.89 11.59 10.94
N ARG A 238 -14.72 11.17 11.40
CA ARG A 238 -13.49 11.98 11.46
C ARG A 238 -12.32 11.21 10.89
N ASN A 239 -11.53 11.89 10.11
CA ASN A 239 -10.21 11.40 9.74
C ASN A 239 -9.30 11.50 10.97
N VAL A 240 -8.45 10.49 11.17
CA VAL A 240 -7.46 10.46 12.24
C VAL A 240 -6.08 10.61 11.59
N ASP A 241 -5.38 11.68 11.97
CA ASP A 241 -4.02 11.91 11.45
C ASP A 241 -3.07 10.79 11.87
N GLY A 242 -2.23 10.35 10.96
CA GLY A 242 -1.23 9.29 11.22
C GLY A 242 -1.79 7.87 11.26
N ILE A 243 -3.07 7.65 10.92
CA ILE A 243 -3.66 6.33 10.79
C ILE A 243 -4.25 6.20 9.38
N ASN A 244 -3.53 5.53 8.51
CA ASN A 244 -3.91 5.28 7.13
C ASN A 244 -3.77 3.80 6.80
N PHE A 245 -4.46 3.34 5.76
CA PHE A 245 -4.55 1.92 5.44
C PHE A 245 -4.28 1.66 3.96
N ALA A 246 -3.75 0.46 3.69
CA ALA A 246 -3.66 -0.10 2.35
C ALA A 246 -4.12 -1.56 2.38
N VAL A 247 -4.81 -1.99 1.33
CA VAL A 247 -5.14 -3.40 1.09
C VAL A 247 -3.87 -4.10 0.66
N PRO A 248 -3.42 -5.18 1.36
CA PRO A 248 -2.18 -5.87 1.01
C PRO A 248 -2.16 -6.37 -0.44
N TYR A 249 -0.98 -6.33 -1.05
CA TYR A 249 -0.79 -6.72 -2.45
C TYR A 249 -1.27 -8.16 -2.73
N GLU A 250 -0.97 -9.11 -1.87
CA GLU A 250 -1.37 -10.52 -2.06
C GLU A 250 -2.89 -10.66 -2.15
N LEU A 251 -3.63 -10.00 -1.25
CA LEU A 251 -5.09 -9.96 -1.31
C LEU A 251 -5.59 -9.22 -2.56
N ALA A 252 -5.00 -8.06 -2.86
CA ALA A 252 -5.39 -7.26 -4.02
C ALA A 252 -5.15 -8.00 -5.35
N LYS A 253 -4.02 -8.73 -5.46
CA LYS A 253 -3.69 -9.58 -6.61
C LYS A 253 -4.66 -10.74 -6.77
N ARG A 254 -4.98 -11.45 -5.69
CA ARG A 254 -5.97 -12.53 -5.68
C ARG A 254 -7.34 -12.04 -6.13
N VAL A 255 -7.82 -10.94 -5.54
CA VAL A 255 -9.10 -10.31 -5.93
C VAL A 255 -9.10 -9.93 -7.42
N MET A 256 -7.99 -9.36 -7.91
CA MET A 256 -7.84 -9.03 -9.33
C MET A 256 -7.93 -10.25 -10.23
N ASP A 257 -7.22 -11.33 -9.89
CA ASP A 257 -7.20 -12.56 -10.70
C ASP A 257 -8.58 -13.24 -10.74
N GLU A 258 -9.28 -13.28 -9.62
CA GLU A 258 -10.65 -13.79 -9.57
C GLU A 258 -11.64 -12.93 -10.39
N ILE A 259 -11.54 -11.61 -10.29
CA ILE A 259 -12.37 -10.70 -11.09
C ILE A 259 -12.08 -10.86 -12.58
N ILE A 260 -10.81 -10.99 -12.99
CA ILE A 260 -10.44 -11.21 -14.39
C ILE A 260 -10.99 -12.54 -14.90
N SER A 261 -10.93 -13.60 -14.09
CA SER A 261 -11.33 -14.94 -14.48
C SER A 261 -12.85 -15.14 -14.44
N ASN A 262 -13.53 -14.62 -13.43
CA ASN A 262 -14.92 -14.91 -13.10
C ASN A 262 -15.87 -13.70 -13.19
N GLY A 263 -15.32 -12.50 -13.43
CA GLY A 263 -16.07 -11.24 -13.41
C GLY A 263 -16.42 -10.73 -12.00
N ARG A 264 -16.17 -11.51 -10.96
CA ARG A 264 -16.47 -11.21 -9.55
C ARG A 264 -15.64 -12.06 -8.60
N VAL A 265 -15.57 -11.66 -7.35
CA VAL A 265 -14.98 -12.46 -6.28
C VAL A 265 -16.05 -13.38 -5.68
N VAL A 266 -15.72 -14.65 -5.53
CA VAL A 266 -16.56 -15.66 -4.90
C VAL A 266 -15.96 -16.03 -3.55
N ARG A 267 -16.74 -15.88 -2.47
CA ARG A 267 -16.31 -16.25 -1.11
C ARG A 267 -17.25 -17.25 -0.48
N GLY A 268 -16.65 -18.20 0.23
CA GLY A 268 -17.38 -19.13 1.07
C GLY A 268 -17.82 -18.49 2.38
N GLN A 269 -18.94 -18.96 2.93
CA GLN A 269 -19.39 -18.65 4.29
C GLN A 269 -20.04 -19.85 4.95
N LEU A 270 -19.96 -19.90 6.28
CA LEU A 270 -20.71 -20.83 7.11
C LEU A 270 -21.85 -20.14 7.89
N GLY A 271 -21.76 -18.82 8.11
CA GLY A 271 -22.81 -18.02 8.73
C GLY A 271 -22.87 -18.13 10.25
N PHE A 272 -21.73 -18.24 10.91
CA PHE A 272 -21.61 -18.07 12.35
C PHE A 272 -20.77 -16.82 12.68
N VAL A 273 -20.95 -16.26 13.86
CA VAL A 273 -20.10 -15.23 14.45
C VAL A 273 -19.36 -15.86 15.62
N GLY A 274 -18.04 -15.66 15.65
CA GLY A 274 -17.21 -16.24 16.69
C GLY A 274 -15.95 -15.43 16.92
N GLY A 275 -15.25 -15.75 18.00
CA GLY A 275 -14.02 -15.08 18.38
C GLY A 275 -13.07 -15.99 19.16
N GLU A 276 -11.82 -15.56 19.27
CA GLU A 276 -10.81 -16.26 20.04
C GLU A 276 -11.03 -16.13 21.54
N ASN A 277 -10.79 -17.23 22.24
CA ASN A 277 -10.75 -17.21 23.69
C ASN A 277 -9.28 -17.24 24.15
N ARG A 278 -8.88 -16.25 24.93
CA ARG A 278 -7.48 -16.18 25.44
C ARG A 278 -7.07 -17.36 26.32
N ASN A 279 -8.02 -18.10 26.88
CA ASN A 279 -7.77 -19.15 27.86
C ASN A 279 -7.83 -20.58 27.29
N ARG A 280 -8.24 -20.73 26.03
CA ARG A 280 -8.38 -22.05 25.38
C ARG A 280 -8.27 -21.93 23.85
N PRO A 281 -7.70 -22.95 23.17
CA PRO A 281 -7.64 -22.98 21.72
C PRO A 281 -9.03 -23.16 21.11
N GLY A 282 -9.23 -22.61 19.89
CA GLY A 282 -10.48 -22.72 19.13
C GLY A 282 -11.26 -21.40 19.08
N ILE A 283 -12.37 -21.43 18.37
CA ILE A 283 -13.23 -20.28 18.11
C ILE A 283 -14.54 -20.46 18.87
N ASP A 284 -14.83 -19.56 19.81
CA ASP A 284 -16.08 -19.54 20.55
C ASP A 284 -17.20 -19.00 19.64
N VAL A 285 -18.24 -19.78 19.37
CA VAL A 285 -19.39 -19.36 18.58
C VAL A 285 -20.33 -18.53 19.45
N SER A 286 -20.48 -17.25 19.10
CA SER A 286 -21.35 -16.31 19.82
C SER A 286 -22.76 -16.21 19.21
N ALA A 287 -22.88 -16.38 17.89
CA ALA A 287 -24.16 -16.37 17.19
C ALA A 287 -24.09 -17.24 15.92
N VAL A 288 -25.26 -17.73 15.48
CA VAL A 288 -25.43 -18.47 14.22
C VAL A 288 -26.59 -17.87 13.47
N ALA A 289 -26.41 -17.54 12.21
CA ALA A 289 -27.46 -16.99 11.36
C ALA A 289 -28.47 -18.09 11.00
N LYS A 290 -29.74 -17.81 11.19
CA LYS A 290 -30.82 -18.78 10.91
C LYS A 290 -30.83 -19.14 9.42
N GLY A 291 -30.87 -20.45 9.14
CA GLY A 291 -30.86 -20.99 7.77
C GLY A 291 -29.51 -20.98 7.11
N SER A 292 -28.42 -20.58 7.81
CA SER A 292 -27.06 -20.65 7.32
C SER A 292 -26.51 -22.09 7.28
N PRO A 293 -25.44 -22.37 6.56
CA PRO A 293 -24.74 -23.66 6.61
C PRO A 293 -24.47 -24.16 8.03
N ALA A 294 -24.01 -23.26 8.91
CA ALA A 294 -23.73 -23.59 10.31
C ALA A 294 -24.99 -23.99 11.08
N ASP A 295 -26.12 -23.28 10.85
CA ASP A 295 -27.42 -23.60 11.49
C ASP A 295 -27.93 -24.94 10.99
N ILE A 296 -27.90 -25.18 9.67
CA ILE A 296 -28.33 -26.45 9.06
C ILE A 296 -27.46 -27.62 9.54
N ALA A 297 -26.15 -27.42 9.69
CA ALA A 297 -25.25 -28.42 10.23
C ALA A 297 -25.41 -28.65 11.74
N GLY A 298 -26.16 -27.79 12.44
CA GLY A 298 -26.43 -27.91 13.85
C GLY A 298 -25.39 -27.32 14.79
N ILE A 299 -24.58 -26.40 14.30
CA ILE A 299 -23.70 -25.54 15.12
C ILE A 299 -24.58 -24.58 15.93
N ARG A 300 -24.21 -24.30 17.16
CA ARG A 300 -25.00 -23.49 18.10
C ARG A 300 -24.15 -22.45 18.82
N PRO A 301 -24.75 -21.34 19.26
CA PRO A 301 -24.09 -20.45 20.20
C PRO A 301 -23.59 -21.20 21.44
N GLY A 302 -22.38 -20.97 21.86
CA GLY A 302 -21.72 -21.67 22.96
C GLY A 302 -20.84 -22.86 22.54
N ASP A 303 -20.89 -23.30 21.29
CA ASP A 303 -19.92 -24.26 20.73
C ASP A 303 -18.53 -23.63 20.63
N ILE A 304 -17.51 -24.49 20.67
CA ILE A 304 -16.15 -24.09 20.37
C ILE A 304 -15.73 -24.88 19.14
N ILE A 305 -15.42 -24.20 18.05
CA ILE A 305 -14.85 -24.85 16.86
C ILE A 305 -13.36 -25.04 17.11
N VAL A 306 -12.90 -26.29 17.05
CA VAL A 306 -11.53 -26.68 17.42
C VAL A 306 -10.68 -26.95 16.20
N ALA A 307 -11.27 -27.59 15.16
CA ALA A 307 -10.60 -27.89 13.92
C ALA A 307 -11.58 -27.88 12.74
N ILE A 308 -11.07 -27.65 11.55
CA ILE A 308 -11.77 -27.80 10.27
C ILE A 308 -10.88 -28.67 9.38
N ASP A 309 -11.43 -29.73 8.80
CA ASP A 309 -10.71 -30.75 7.98
C ASP A 309 -9.42 -31.23 8.63
N GLY A 310 -9.45 -31.47 9.95
CA GLY A 310 -8.32 -31.90 10.76
C GLY A 310 -7.28 -30.81 11.05
N VAL A 311 -7.42 -29.58 10.51
CA VAL A 311 -6.55 -28.43 10.79
C VAL A 311 -7.02 -27.74 12.05
N ARG A 312 -6.19 -27.72 13.08
CA ARG A 312 -6.50 -27.02 14.34
C ARG A 312 -6.53 -25.51 14.14
N LEU A 313 -7.55 -24.87 14.70
CA LEU A 313 -7.75 -23.44 14.58
C LEU A 313 -6.90 -22.67 15.59
N GLU A 314 -6.03 -21.80 15.11
CA GLU A 314 -5.15 -20.96 15.92
C GLU A 314 -5.73 -19.57 16.14
N SER A 315 -6.49 -19.04 15.14
CA SER A 315 -7.07 -17.70 15.21
C SER A 315 -8.39 -17.63 14.44
N ALA A 316 -9.30 -16.76 14.91
CA ALA A 316 -10.57 -16.50 14.25
C ALA A 316 -10.36 -15.96 12.84
N SER A 317 -9.28 -15.20 12.65
CA SER A 317 -8.96 -14.61 11.37
C SER A 317 -8.57 -15.65 10.33
N LYS A 318 -7.60 -16.49 10.61
CA LYS A 318 -7.19 -17.58 9.72
C LYS A 318 -8.35 -18.52 9.41
N THR A 319 -9.24 -18.73 10.38
CA THR A 319 -10.46 -19.54 10.18
C THR A 319 -11.43 -18.90 9.19
N LEU A 320 -11.66 -17.58 9.30
CA LEU A 320 -12.51 -16.86 8.36
C LEU A 320 -11.90 -16.84 6.95
N ASP A 321 -10.58 -16.66 6.83
CA ASP A 321 -9.89 -16.72 5.53
C ASP A 321 -10.02 -18.10 4.90
N MET A 322 -9.77 -19.17 5.67
CA MET A 322 -9.94 -20.55 5.21
C MET A 322 -11.35 -20.81 4.68
N ILE A 323 -12.38 -20.39 5.43
CA ILE A 323 -13.78 -20.54 5.02
C ILE A 323 -14.09 -19.69 3.78
N ALA A 324 -13.58 -18.45 3.73
CA ALA A 324 -13.79 -17.54 2.61
C ALA A 324 -13.14 -18.01 1.32
N GLU A 325 -12.00 -18.69 1.42
CA GLU A 325 -11.26 -19.27 0.29
C GLU A 325 -11.82 -20.63 -0.16
N THR A 326 -12.68 -21.23 0.64
CA THR A 326 -13.32 -22.52 0.27
C THR A 326 -14.44 -22.28 -0.74
N GLU A 327 -14.41 -23.03 -1.86
CA GLU A 327 -15.44 -22.94 -2.90
C GLU A 327 -16.85 -23.27 -2.33
N PRO A 328 -17.87 -22.45 -2.64
CA PRO A 328 -19.25 -22.75 -2.28
C PRO A 328 -19.68 -24.11 -2.83
N GLY A 329 -20.34 -24.92 -1.99
CA GLY A 329 -20.73 -26.30 -2.28
C GLY A 329 -19.76 -27.34 -1.72
N THR A 330 -18.58 -26.94 -1.25
CA THR A 330 -17.62 -27.83 -0.58
C THR A 330 -18.15 -28.21 0.81
N GLU A 331 -18.04 -29.47 1.16
CA GLU A 331 -18.33 -29.99 2.51
C GLU A 331 -17.06 -29.87 3.36
N LEU A 332 -17.18 -29.24 4.54
CA LEU A 332 -16.14 -29.14 5.54
C LEU A 332 -16.48 -30.02 6.75
N GLU A 333 -15.51 -30.80 7.20
CA GLU A 333 -15.59 -31.53 8.46
C GLU A 333 -15.17 -30.60 9.62
N ILE A 334 -16.11 -30.30 10.53
CA ILE A 334 -15.90 -29.33 11.61
C ILE A 334 -15.91 -30.07 12.94
N GLU A 335 -14.80 -30.05 13.65
CA GLU A 335 -14.70 -30.54 15.02
C GLU A 335 -15.11 -29.43 15.99
N ILE A 336 -16.15 -29.69 16.80
CA ILE A 336 -16.61 -28.78 17.82
C ILE A 336 -16.48 -29.43 19.21
N SER A 337 -16.30 -28.58 20.22
CA SER A 337 -16.49 -28.95 21.62
C SER A 337 -17.79 -28.32 22.13
N ARG A 338 -18.73 -29.14 22.54
CA ARG A 338 -20.03 -28.78 23.12
C ARG A 338 -20.17 -29.44 24.49
N ASP A 339 -20.33 -28.65 25.54
CA ASP A 339 -20.43 -29.14 26.94
C ASP A 339 -19.26 -30.09 27.34
N GLY A 340 -18.05 -29.81 26.82
CA GLY A 340 -16.85 -30.62 27.06
C GLY A 340 -16.76 -31.91 26.26
N ARG A 341 -17.71 -32.17 25.34
CA ARG A 341 -17.70 -33.35 24.45
C ARG A 341 -17.24 -32.93 23.06
N SER A 342 -16.37 -33.74 22.45
CA SER A 342 -15.98 -33.56 21.02
C SER A 342 -17.11 -34.12 20.14
N ILE A 343 -17.49 -33.36 19.14
CA ILE A 343 -18.52 -33.71 18.14
C ILE A 343 -17.98 -33.29 16.78
N THR A 344 -18.07 -34.18 15.79
CA THR A 344 -17.77 -33.88 14.39
C THR A 344 -19.07 -33.57 13.65
N ILE A 345 -19.08 -32.47 12.91
CA ILE A 345 -20.24 -31.97 12.14
C ILE A 345 -19.75 -31.69 10.72
N THR A 346 -20.54 -32.05 9.71
CA THR A 346 -20.31 -31.69 8.32
C THR A 346 -21.17 -30.50 7.95
N ALA A 347 -20.55 -29.44 7.40
CA ALA A 347 -21.27 -28.27 6.91
C ALA A 347 -20.88 -27.97 5.46
N THR A 348 -21.87 -27.70 4.61
CA THR A 348 -21.63 -27.31 3.21
C THR A 348 -21.46 -25.81 3.12
N VAL A 349 -20.33 -25.35 2.61
CA VAL A 349 -20.03 -23.91 2.44
C VAL A 349 -21.03 -23.28 1.47
N ALA A 350 -21.63 -22.16 1.84
CA ALA A 350 -22.48 -21.36 0.95
C ALA A 350 -21.68 -20.17 0.39
N GLU A 351 -22.17 -19.60 -0.71
CA GLU A 351 -21.63 -18.35 -1.23
C GLU A 351 -21.99 -17.17 -0.33
N LEU A 352 -21.00 -16.34 0.04
CA LEU A 352 -21.24 -15.09 0.75
C LEU A 352 -21.81 -14.06 -0.23
N ARG A 353 -23.05 -13.63 0.01
CA ARG A 353 -23.72 -12.60 -0.80
C ARG A 353 -23.66 -11.26 -0.07
N ALA A 354 -23.25 -10.22 -0.75
CA ALA A 354 -23.30 -8.86 -0.24
C ALA A 354 -24.76 -8.49 0.06
N GLY A 355 -25.07 -8.15 1.32
CA GLY A 355 -26.42 -7.71 1.72
C GLY A 355 -27.24 -8.72 2.54
N GLN A 356 -26.64 -9.81 3.01
CA GLN A 356 -27.25 -10.69 4.02
C GLN A 356 -26.72 -10.42 5.42
#